data_4ee8c52a61d6952fa601c885e300a1e6
#
_entry.id   4ee8c52a61d6952fa601c885e300a1e6
#
_cell.length_a   1.000
_cell.length_b   1.000
_cell.length_c   1.000
_cell.angle_alpha   90.00
_cell.angle_beta   90.00
_cell.angle_gamma   90.00
#
_symmetry.space_group_name_H-M   'P 1'
#
loop_
_entity.id
_entity.type
_entity.pdbx_description
1 polymer ?
#
loop_
_entity_poly.entity_id
_entity_poly.type
_entity_poly.pdbx_seq_one_letter_code
_entity_poly.pdbx_strand_id
1 'polypeptide(L)'
;IRYRMNYKLSEIAAVVGGKFTGCDAEVRSVVTDSRSLSCELGCCPMFVAMRGANHDSHGFVAQMSARGVRAFLVERDVECPAGCGFVRVDNAIDALQRLAAHYRAQFKGTVVGITGSNGKTVIKEWIAEELPAGMKYYRSPKSYNSQLGVPLSVLMIEGDEQLALIEAGISKPGEMARLERIIRPDVVVFTSIGDAHQENFLNLEQKCDEKMVLAHRAETIVYHSYYEPLGRMIASRFAGRKLRDAASCPEVPET
;
A
#
# COMPACT_ATOMS: atom_id res chain seq x y z
N ILE A 1 11.16 10.24 -14.25
CA ILE A 1 10.28 9.31 -13.50
C ILE A 1 9.37 8.68 -14.54
N ARG A 2 9.48 7.37 -14.78
CA ARG A 2 8.58 6.64 -15.69
C ARG A 2 7.35 6.21 -14.88
N TYR A 3 6.26 6.93 -14.99
CA TYR A 3 4.97 6.47 -14.47
C TYR A 3 4.45 5.35 -15.38
N ARG A 4 4.24 4.15 -14.84
CA ARG A 4 3.68 3.04 -15.62
C ARG A 4 2.16 2.94 -15.49
N MET A 5 1.57 3.53 -14.48
CA MET A 5 0.13 3.70 -14.43
C MET A 5 -0.30 4.55 -15.63
N ASN A 6 -1.12 4.00 -16.49
CA ASN A 6 -1.64 4.69 -17.67
C ASN A 6 -3.07 4.21 -17.92
N TYR A 7 -4.00 4.92 -17.32
CA TYR A 7 -5.43 4.64 -17.41
C TYR A 7 -6.17 5.84 -17.93
N LYS A 8 -7.28 5.59 -18.63
CA LYS A 8 -8.32 6.60 -18.78
C LYS A 8 -9.14 6.68 -17.49
N LEU A 9 -9.68 7.87 -17.21
CA LEU A 9 -10.48 8.07 -16.01
C LEU A 9 -11.75 7.19 -16.00
N SER A 10 -12.33 6.92 -17.19
CA SER A 10 -13.43 5.99 -17.36
C SER A 10 -13.06 4.53 -16.99
N GLU A 11 -11.84 4.10 -17.29
CA GLU A 11 -11.33 2.78 -16.92
C GLU A 11 -11.18 2.68 -15.39
N ILE A 12 -10.65 3.75 -14.76
CA ILE A 12 -10.59 3.83 -13.30
C ILE A 12 -11.98 3.73 -12.70
N ALA A 13 -12.97 4.45 -13.26
CA ALA A 13 -14.35 4.37 -12.78
C ALA A 13 -14.90 2.94 -12.81
N ALA A 14 -14.63 2.19 -13.88
CA ALA A 14 -15.03 0.80 -14.00
C ALA A 14 -14.36 -0.09 -12.94
N VAL A 15 -13.04 0.08 -12.71
CA VAL A 15 -12.28 -0.68 -11.72
C VAL A 15 -12.76 -0.41 -10.30
N VAL A 16 -13.03 0.84 -9.96
CA VAL A 16 -13.42 1.23 -8.60
C VAL A 16 -14.93 1.12 -8.35
N GLY A 17 -15.74 0.89 -9.39
CA GLY A 17 -17.20 0.87 -9.31
C GLY A 17 -17.79 2.26 -9.08
N GLY A 18 -17.13 3.30 -9.61
CA GLY A 18 -17.55 4.70 -9.49
C GLY A 18 -18.35 5.20 -10.70
N LYS A 19 -19.02 6.33 -10.54
CA LYS A 19 -19.74 7.02 -11.64
C LYS A 19 -18.81 8.02 -12.31
N PHE A 20 -18.53 7.78 -13.60
CA PHE A 20 -17.74 8.70 -14.42
C PHE A 20 -18.60 9.83 -15.00
N THR A 21 -18.04 11.05 -15.02
CA THR A 21 -18.63 12.25 -15.66
C THR A 21 -17.54 13.18 -16.17
N GLY A 22 -17.83 13.96 -17.23
CA GLY A 22 -16.91 14.96 -17.79
C GLY A 22 -15.91 14.40 -18.80
N CYS A 23 -14.72 14.99 -18.86
CA CYS A 23 -13.68 14.62 -19.81
C CYS A 23 -12.93 13.35 -19.41
N ASP A 24 -12.67 12.47 -20.37
CA ASP A 24 -11.95 11.22 -20.13
C ASP A 24 -10.43 11.44 -20.15
N ALA A 25 -9.91 12.03 -19.09
CA ALA A 25 -8.51 12.39 -18.95
C ALA A 25 -7.62 11.16 -18.74
N GLU A 26 -6.37 11.24 -19.21
CA GLU A 26 -5.33 10.28 -18.84
C GLU A 26 -4.91 10.46 -17.38
N VAL A 27 -4.65 9.34 -16.70
CA VAL A 27 -4.18 9.30 -15.32
C VAL A 27 -2.91 8.45 -15.25
N ARG A 28 -1.83 9.06 -14.80
CA ARG A 28 -0.52 8.41 -14.64
C ARG A 28 -0.01 8.42 -13.21
N SER A 29 -0.60 9.21 -12.35
CA SER A 29 -0.25 9.31 -10.93
C SER A 29 -1.46 9.67 -10.08
N VAL A 30 -1.35 9.46 -8.77
CA VAL A 30 -2.39 9.79 -7.78
C VAL A 30 -1.84 10.77 -6.76
N VAL A 31 -2.61 11.80 -6.46
CA VAL A 31 -2.29 12.84 -5.48
C VAL A 31 -3.44 12.99 -4.48
N THR A 32 -3.14 12.91 -3.21
CA THR A 32 -4.12 13.07 -2.11
C THR A 32 -3.89 14.33 -1.27
N ASP A 33 -2.71 14.94 -1.38
CA ASP A 33 -2.35 16.19 -0.70
C ASP A 33 -2.16 17.30 -1.74
N SER A 34 -2.96 18.35 -1.65
CA SER A 34 -2.90 19.51 -2.56
C SER A 34 -1.55 20.23 -2.57
N ARG A 35 -0.75 20.07 -1.51
CA ARG A 35 0.60 20.67 -1.38
C ARG A 35 1.66 19.86 -2.11
N SER A 36 1.45 18.56 -2.27
CA SER A 36 2.42 17.63 -2.88
C SER A 36 2.33 17.54 -4.41
N LEU A 37 1.52 18.37 -5.06
CA LEU A 37 1.39 18.37 -6.50
C LEU A 37 2.71 18.80 -7.16
N SER A 38 3.42 17.84 -7.73
CA SER A 38 4.54 18.07 -8.64
C SER A 38 3.99 18.21 -10.05
N CYS A 39 4.17 19.38 -10.67
CA CYS A 39 3.72 19.66 -12.04
C CYS A 39 4.85 19.36 -13.04
N GLU A 40 5.44 18.18 -12.99
CA GLU A 40 6.32 17.72 -14.06
C GLU A 40 5.51 17.43 -15.32
N LEU A 41 6.03 17.81 -16.46
CA LEU A 41 5.40 17.57 -17.76
C LEU A 41 5.11 16.07 -17.94
N GLY A 42 3.82 15.72 -18.12
CA GLY A 42 3.39 14.36 -18.41
C GLY A 42 3.01 13.50 -17.19
N CYS A 43 3.00 14.04 -15.97
CA CYS A 43 2.61 13.26 -14.78
C CYS A 43 1.09 12.96 -14.69
N CYS A 44 0.23 13.65 -15.46
CA CYS A 44 -1.22 13.44 -15.54
C CYS A 44 -1.84 12.97 -14.21
N PRO A 45 -1.81 13.79 -13.14
CA PRO A 45 -2.24 13.36 -11.83
C PRO A 45 -3.77 13.30 -11.73
N MET A 46 -4.26 12.29 -11.03
CA MET A 46 -5.62 12.27 -10.50
C MET A 46 -5.60 12.77 -9.05
N PHE A 47 -6.32 13.85 -8.77
CA PHE A 47 -6.52 14.30 -7.41
C PHE A 47 -7.65 13.53 -6.75
N VAL A 48 -7.38 12.95 -5.59
CA VAL A 48 -8.35 12.21 -4.80
C VAL A 48 -8.81 13.09 -3.64
N ALA A 49 -10.05 13.56 -3.73
CA ALA A 49 -10.67 14.32 -2.69
C ALA A 49 -11.37 13.38 -1.69
N MET A 50 -11.02 13.52 -0.42
CA MET A 50 -11.52 12.69 0.67
C MET A 50 -12.09 13.55 1.79
N ARG A 51 -13.09 13.02 2.48
CA ARG A 51 -13.60 13.61 3.71
C ARG A 51 -12.98 12.90 4.92
N GLY A 52 -12.15 13.61 5.66
CA GLY A 52 -11.66 13.18 6.97
C GLY A 52 -12.51 13.74 8.11
N ALA A 53 -12.19 13.32 9.35
CA ALA A 53 -12.94 13.78 10.54
C ALA A 53 -12.93 15.32 10.70
N ASN A 54 -11.81 15.97 10.37
CA ASN A 54 -11.60 17.40 10.58
C ASN A 54 -11.26 18.16 9.28
N HIS A 55 -11.29 17.49 8.14
CA HIS A 55 -10.85 18.10 6.88
C HIS A 55 -11.60 17.51 5.69
N ASP A 56 -12.09 18.37 4.80
CA ASP A 56 -12.73 18.00 3.53
C ASP A 56 -11.91 18.55 2.37
N SER A 57 -11.19 17.66 1.67
CA SER A 57 -10.33 18.07 0.57
C SER A 57 -11.08 18.36 -0.76
N HIS A 58 -12.40 18.16 -0.81
CA HIS A 58 -13.20 18.56 -1.98
C HIS A 58 -13.14 20.06 -2.26
N GLY A 59 -12.92 20.89 -1.22
CA GLY A 59 -12.73 22.33 -1.37
C GLY A 59 -11.52 22.72 -2.23
N PHE A 60 -10.57 21.82 -2.44
CA PHE A 60 -9.39 22.07 -3.28
C PHE A 60 -9.57 21.74 -4.76
N VAL A 61 -10.71 21.19 -5.19
CA VAL A 61 -10.95 20.79 -6.59
C VAL A 61 -10.70 21.94 -7.56
N ALA A 62 -11.30 23.11 -7.31
CA ALA A 62 -11.11 24.29 -8.16
C ALA A 62 -9.64 24.74 -8.21
N GLN A 63 -8.96 24.77 -7.06
CA GLN A 63 -7.55 25.11 -6.97
C GLN A 63 -6.66 24.12 -7.72
N MET A 64 -6.93 22.83 -7.60
CA MET A 64 -6.17 21.77 -8.30
C MET A 64 -6.41 21.82 -9.81
N SER A 65 -7.64 22.08 -10.24
CA SER A 65 -7.95 22.30 -11.65
C SER A 65 -7.20 23.51 -12.23
N ALA A 66 -7.14 24.63 -11.50
CA ALA A 66 -6.36 25.81 -11.89
C ALA A 66 -4.85 25.51 -12.02
N ARG A 67 -4.34 24.54 -11.25
CA ARG A 67 -2.95 24.04 -11.31
C ARG A 67 -2.73 22.98 -12.39
N GLY A 68 -3.71 22.70 -13.24
CA GLY A 68 -3.58 21.79 -14.38
C GLY A 68 -4.06 20.36 -14.15
N VAL A 69 -4.58 20.00 -12.97
CA VAL A 69 -5.18 18.68 -12.75
C VAL A 69 -6.47 18.59 -13.56
N ARG A 70 -6.67 17.47 -14.27
CA ARG A 70 -7.84 17.22 -15.12
C ARG A 70 -8.64 16.00 -14.71
N ALA A 71 -8.12 15.17 -13.84
CA ALA A 71 -8.76 13.95 -13.35
C ALA A 71 -9.01 14.06 -11.83
N PHE A 72 -10.21 13.74 -11.40
CA PHE A 72 -10.62 13.83 -9.99
C PHE A 72 -11.38 12.57 -9.56
N LEU A 73 -11.07 12.06 -8.37
CA LEU A 73 -11.88 11.09 -7.67
C LEU A 73 -12.49 11.77 -6.44
N VAL A 74 -13.81 11.71 -6.30
CA VAL A 74 -14.56 12.49 -5.31
C VAL A 74 -15.60 11.63 -4.60
N GLU A 75 -15.95 12.00 -3.36
CA GLU A 75 -16.97 11.29 -2.56
C GLU A 75 -18.34 11.99 -2.60
N ARG A 76 -18.42 13.18 -3.15
CA ARG A 76 -19.67 13.93 -3.32
C ARG A 76 -19.66 14.71 -4.63
N ASP A 77 -20.81 15.19 -5.02
CA ASP A 77 -20.91 16.06 -6.19
C ASP A 77 -20.17 17.38 -5.92
N VAL A 78 -19.38 17.78 -6.90
CA VAL A 78 -18.63 19.03 -6.92
C VAL A 78 -18.88 19.73 -8.25
N GLU A 79 -18.75 21.05 -8.28
CA GLU A 79 -18.79 21.80 -9.51
C GLU A 79 -17.63 21.33 -10.42
N CYS A 80 -17.98 20.97 -11.67
CA CYS A 80 -17.03 20.43 -12.63
C CYS A 80 -16.39 21.56 -13.43
N PRO A 81 -15.12 21.94 -13.20
CA PRO A 81 -14.44 22.91 -14.05
C PRO A 81 -14.32 22.40 -15.48
N ALA A 82 -14.37 23.32 -16.45
CA ALA A 82 -14.28 22.98 -17.87
C ALA A 82 -13.01 22.16 -18.19
N GLY A 83 -13.16 21.10 -18.98
CA GLY A 83 -12.07 20.21 -19.38
C GLY A 83 -11.61 19.21 -18.30
N CYS A 84 -12.34 19.09 -17.19
CA CYS A 84 -12.07 18.10 -16.15
C CYS A 84 -13.00 16.90 -16.23
N GLY A 85 -12.54 15.78 -15.69
CA GLY A 85 -13.31 14.56 -15.51
C GLY A 85 -13.34 14.13 -14.05
N PHE A 86 -14.42 13.46 -13.67
CA PHE A 86 -14.68 13.03 -12.31
C PHE A 86 -15.10 11.57 -12.24
N VAL A 87 -14.60 10.90 -11.22
CA VAL A 87 -15.12 9.62 -10.77
C VAL A 87 -15.69 9.82 -9.38
N ARG A 88 -17.01 9.72 -9.26
CA ARG A 88 -17.69 9.77 -7.96
C ARG A 88 -17.78 8.36 -7.38
N VAL A 89 -17.39 8.24 -6.10
CA VAL A 89 -17.43 7.01 -5.31
C VAL A 89 -18.04 7.28 -3.93
N ASP A 90 -18.46 6.23 -3.24
CA ASP A 90 -18.99 6.36 -1.88
C ASP A 90 -17.87 6.56 -0.85
N ASN A 91 -16.70 5.93 -1.07
CA ASN A 91 -15.53 6.03 -0.20
C ASN A 91 -14.25 6.02 -1.05
N ALA A 92 -13.46 7.08 -0.94
CA ALA A 92 -12.25 7.27 -1.73
C ALA A 92 -11.12 6.32 -1.32
N ILE A 93 -11.03 5.94 -0.04
CA ILE A 93 -10.02 4.97 0.43
C ILE A 93 -10.33 3.60 -0.14
N ASP A 94 -11.57 3.13 -0.07
CA ASP A 94 -11.98 1.85 -0.64
C ASP A 94 -11.77 1.84 -2.17
N ALA A 95 -12.04 2.94 -2.86
CA ALA A 95 -11.78 3.09 -4.29
C ALA A 95 -10.29 3.00 -4.62
N LEU A 96 -9.43 3.69 -3.87
CA LEU A 96 -7.97 3.59 -4.02
C LEU A 96 -7.47 2.18 -3.75
N GLN A 97 -8.01 1.49 -2.75
CA GLN A 97 -7.68 0.10 -2.45
C GLN A 97 -8.04 -0.84 -3.60
N ARG A 98 -9.21 -0.67 -4.22
CA ARG A 98 -9.60 -1.45 -5.42
C ARG A 98 -8.69 -1.15 -6.61
N LEU A 99 -8.39 0.12 -6.87
CA LEU A 99 -7.48 0.52 -7.94
C LEU A 99 -6.08 -0.07 -7.74
N ALA A 100 -5.55 0.04 -6.53
CA ALA A 100 -4.25 -0.51 -6.18
C ALA A 100 -4.20 -2.05 -6.30
N ALA A 101 -5.24 -2.75 -5.85
CA ALA A 101 -5.34 -4.21 -6.00
C ALA A 101 -5.39 -4.63 -7.47
N HIS A 102 -6.14 -3.90 -8.31
CA HIS A 102 -6.19 -4.11 -9.75
C HIS A 102 -4.82 -3.88 -10.41
N TYR A 103 -4.15 -2.79 -10.05
CA TYR A 103 -2.81 -2.46 -10.55
C TYR A 103 -1.77 -3.49 -10.11
N ARG A 104 -1.78 -3.88 -8.81
CA ARG A 104 -0.88 -4.90 -8.25
C ARG A 104 -0.99 -6.25 -8.96
N ALA A 105 -2.20 -6.63 -9.41
CA ALA A 105 -2.41 -7.90 -10.11
C ALA A 105 -1.64 -7.99 -11.45
N GLN A 106 -1.18 -6.88 -12.01
CA GLN A 106 -0.38 -6.80 -13.23
C GLN A 106 1.13 -6.93 -12.97
N PHE A 107 1.57 -6.72 -11.74
CA PHE A 107 2.98 -6.85 -11.36
C PHE A 107 3.41 -8.32 -11.32
N LYS A 108 4.55 -8.63 -11.92
CA LYS A 108 5.06 -10.01 -12.08
C LYS A 108 6.25 -10.33 -11.19
N GLY A 109 6.87 -9.30 -10.60
CA GLY A 109 7.97 -9.49 -9.65
C GLY A 109 7.51 -10.08 -8.32
N THR A 110 8.46 -10.54 -7.54
CA THR A 110 8.21 -11.04 -6.16
C THR A 110 7.79 -9.89 -5.24
N VAL A 111 6.80 -10.12 -4.40
CA VAL A 111 6.37 -9.13 -3.41
C VAL A 111 6.66 -9.63 -2.00
N VAL A 112 7.41 -8.83 -1.27
CA VAL A 112 7.69 -9.02 0.15
C VAL A 112 6.82 -8.08 0.97
N GLY A 113 5.93 -8.63 1.76
CA GLY A 113 5.14 -7.90 2.74
C GLY A 113 5.85 -7.87 4.09
N ILE A 114 6.03 -6.68 4.68
CA ILE A 114 6.74 -6.52 5.94
C ILE A 114 5.76 -5.99 6.99
N THR A 115 5.54 -6.74 8.07
CA THR A 115 4.64 -6.35 9.15
C THR A 115 5.25 -6.61 10.53
N GLY A 116 4.68 -5.98 11.53
CA GLY A 116 5.12 -6.03 12.93
C GLY A 116 4.69 -4.76 13.68
N SER A 117 5.00 -4.65 14.95
CA SER A 117 4.75 -3.43 15.72
C SER A 117 5.85 -2.40 15.45
N ASN A 118 7.11 -2.79 15.58
CA ASN A 118 8.28 -1.93 15.40
C ASN A 118 9.24 -2.52 14.38
N GLY A 119 10.16 -1.72 13.84
CA GLY A 119 11.25 -2.16 12.99
C GLY A 119 10.89 -2.39 11.51
N LYS A 120 9.64 -2.24 11.08
CA LYS A 120 9.22 -2.47 9.67
C LYS A 120 10.07 -1.69 8.66
N THR A 121 10.20 -0.39 8.86
CA THR A 121 10.96 0.48 7.96
C THR A 121 12.45 0.14 7.99
N VAL A 122 13.00 -0.13 9.17
CA VAL A 122 14.42 -0.51 9.33
C VAL A 122 14.72 -1.80 8.56
N ILE A 123 13.92 -2.83 8.77
CA ILE A 123 14.07 -4.12 8.06
C ILE A 123 13.88 -3.95 6.56
N LYS A 124 12.93 -3.14 6.12
CA LYS A 124 12.75 -2.82 4.70
C LYS A 124 14.00 -2.20 4.08
N GLU A 125 14.59 -1.21 4.76
CA GLU A 125 15.80 -0.54 4.27
C GLU A 125 16.99 -1.51 4.27
N TRP A 126 17.20 -2.30 5.31
CA TRP A 126 18.27 -3.31 5.33
C TRP A 126 18.12 -4.35 4.22
N ILE A 127 16.92 -4.89 4.01
CA ILE A 127 16.70 -5.80 2.88
C ILE A 127 17.08 -5.11 1.57
N ALA A 128 16.72 -3.84 1.39
CA ALA A 128 17.01 -3.11 0.16
C ALA A 128 18.53 -2.86 -0.04
N GLU A 129 19.27 -2.67 1.04
CA GLU A 129 20.74 -2.47 1.03
C GLU A 129 21.49 -3.77 0.66
N GLU A 130 20.97 -4.93 1.07
CA GLU A 130 21.56 -6.25 0.82
C GLU A 130 21.19 -6.85 -0.54
N LEU A 131 20.36 -6.17 -1.35
CA LEU A 131 19.98 -6.71 -2.66
C LEU A 131 21.17 -6.67 -3.64
N PRO A 132 21.28 -7.67 -4.53
CA PRO A 132 22.36 -7.73 -5.51
C PRO A 132 22.45 -6.47 -6.36
N ALA A 133 23.68 -6.03 -6.63
CA ALA A 133 23.93 -4.88 -7.49
C ALA A 133 23.27 -5.08 -8.88
N GLY A 134 22.54 -4.08 -9.34
CA GLY A 134 21.82 -4.11 -10.62
C GLY A 134 20.43 -4.75 -10.56
N MET A 135 20.01 -5.31 -9.44
CA MET A 135 18.62 -5.77 -9.26
C MET A 135 17.68 -4.58 -9.24
N LYS A 136 16.70 -4.57 -10.14
CA LYS A 136 15.63 -3.57 -10.08
C LYS A 136 14.61 -3.94 -9.02
N TYR A 137 14.41 -3.07 -8.07
CA TYR A 137 13.44 -3.27 -7.01
C TYR A 137 12.67 -1.97 -6.70
N TYR A 138 11.48 -2.17 -6.15
CA TYR A 138 10.67 -1.13 -5.56
C TYR A 138 10.64 -1.28 -4.04
N ARG A 139 10.63 -0.19 -3.30
CA ARG A 139 10.35 -0.17 -1.87
C ARG A 139 9.35 0.94 -1.53
N SER A 140 8.41 0.64 -0.65
CA SER A 140 7.44 1.63 -0.19
C SER A 140 8.14 2.85 0.41
N PRO A 141 7.76 4.09 -0.01
CA PRO A 141 8.42 5.29 0.46
C PRO A 141 8.06 5.55 1.93
N LYS A 142 9.04 5.99 2.72
CA LYS A 142 8.83 6.34 4.12
C LYS A 142 8.09 5.22 4.87
N SER A 143 7.05 5.58 5.66
CA SER A 143 6.17 4.66 6.38
C SER A 143 4.79 4.56 5.72
N TYR A 144 4.73 4.40 4.39
CA TYR A 144 3.46 4.20 3.66
C TYR A 144 2.91 2.80 3.90
N ASN A 145 2.44 2.56 5.14
CA ASN A 145 2.01 1.26 5.64
C ASN A 145 0.54 1.20 6.08
N SER A 146 -0.20 2.32 6.02
CA SER A 146 -1.60 2.44 6.45
C SER A 146 -2.60 2.06 5.36
N GLN A 147 -3.91 2.12 5.69
CA GLN A 147 -5.02 1.88 4.76
C GLN A 147 -5.01 2.82 3.54
N LEU A 148 -4.40 3.99 3.65
CA LEU A 148 -4.17 4.94 2.56
C LEU A 148 -2.76 4.82 1.98
N GLY A 149 -1.75 4.64 2.83
CA GLY A 149 -0.35 4.61 2.43
C GLY A 149 -0.01 3.42 1.52
N VAL A 150 -0.52 2.22 1.84
CA VAL A 150 -0.28 1.02 1.04
C VAL A 150 -0.82 1.14 -0.39
N PRO A 151 -2.09 1.53 -0.62
CA PRO A 151 -2.58 1.77 -1.98
C PRO A 151 -1.73 2.76 -2.76
N LEU A 152 -1.39 3.89 -2.16
CA LEU A 152 -0.55 4.91 -2.82
C LEU A 152 0.84 4.36 -3.16
N SER A 153 1.45 3.59 -2.25
CA SER A 153 2.72 2.92 -2.47
C SER A 153 2.66 1.94 -3.65
N VAL A 154 1.65 1.09 -3.69
CA VAL A 154 1.49 0.09 -4.77
C VAL A 154 1.32 0.75 -6.13
N LEU A 155 0.60 1.86 -6.22
CA LEU A 155 0.41 2.61 -7.47
C LEU A 155 1.68 3.30 -7.99
N MET A 156 2.76 3.33 -7.19
CA MET A 156 4.07 3.86 -7.59
C MET A 156 5.00 2.79 -8.19
N ILE A 157 4.64 1.51 -8.17
CA ILE A 157 5.43 0.43 -8.78
C ILE A 157 5.49 0.66 -10.28
N GLU A 158 6.69 0.68 -10.87
CA GLU A 158 6.87 0.89 -12.31
C GLU A 158 6.59 -0.39 -13.13
N GLY A 159 6.70 -1.56 -12.49
CA GLY A 159 6.29 -2.89 -12.99
C GLY A 159 7.36 -3.60 -13.82
N ASP A 160 8.55 -3.05 -13.98
CA ASP A 160 9.74 -3.73 -14.51
C ASP A 160 10.72 -4.15 -13.39
N GLU A 161 10.35 -3.89 -12.14
CA GLU A 161 11.09 -4.38 -10.98
C GLU A 161 10.90 -5.88 -10.78
N GLN A 162 11.95 -6.51 -10.29
CA GLN A 162 11.98 -7.94 -9.97
C GLN A 162 11.44 -8.20 -8.55
N LEU A 163 11.47 -7.19 -7.69
CA LEU A 163 11.10 -7.25 -6.29
C LEU A 163 10.36 -5.99 -5.85
N ALA A 164 9.33 -6.14 -5.02
CA ALA A 164 8.68 -5.03 -4.34
C ALA A 164 8.64 -5.29 -2.83
N LEU A 165 9.19 -4.35 -2.04
CA LEU A 165 9.18 -4.36 -0.58
C LEU A 165 8.08 -3.43 -0.08
N ILE A 166 7.03 -3.98 0.55
CA ILE A 166 5.85 -3.22 0.96
C ILE A 166 5.61 -3.41 2.46
N GLU A 167 5.57 -2.29 3.19
CA GLU A 167 5.19 -2.30 4.59
C GLU A 167 3.68 -2.40 4.76
N ALA A 168 3.23 -3.17 5.77
CA ALA A 168 1.83 -3.27 6.18
C ALA A 168 1.71 -3.00 7.68
N GLY A 169 1.02 -1.91 8.02
CA GLY A 169 0.72 -1.50 9.38
C GLY A 169 -0.78 -1.46 9.65
N ILE A 170 -1.17 -1.81 10.86
CA ILE A 170 -2.57 -1.80 11.30
C ILE A 170 -2.69 -1.12 12.65
N SER A 171 -3.83 -0.47 12.86
CA SER A 171 -4.23 0.15 14.12
C SER A 171 -5.44 -0.54 14.76
N LYS A 172 -6.25 -1.27 13.97
CA LYS A 172 -7.50 -1.88 14.41
C LYS A 172 -7.68 -3.27 13.79
N PRO A 173 -8.47 -4.15 14.43
CA PRO A 173 -8.89 -5.42 13.84
C PRO A 173 -9.61 -5.24 12.50
N GLY A 174 -9.42 -6.18 11.56
CA GLY A 174 -10.00 -6.19 10.22
C GLY A 174 -9.24 -5.36 9.17
N GLU A 175 -8.25 -4.56 9.58
CA GLU A 175 -7.46 -3.73 8.67
C GLU A 175 -6.49 -4.55 7.82
N MET A 176 -5.86 -5.60 8.38
CA MET A 176 -4.86 -6.37 7.64
C MET A 176 -5.45 -7.14 6.47
N ALA A 177 -6.68 -7.61 6.58
CA ALA A 177 -7.35 -8.29 5.49
C ALA A 177 -7.55 -7.39 4.25
N ARG A 178 -7.74 -6.09 4.45
CA ARG A 178 -7.80 -5.10 3.36
C ARG A 178 -6.44 -4.91 2.71
N LEU A 179 -5.37 -4.80 3.52
CA LEU A 179 -3.99 -4.65 3.03
C LEU A 179 -3.51 -5.92 2.33
N GLU A 180 -3.84 -7.11 2.83
CA GLU A 180 -3.48 -8.39 2.20
C GLU A 180 -4.04 -8.49 0.77
N ARG A 181 -5.31 -8.09 0.56
CA ARG A 181 -5.94 -8.10 -0.77
C ARG A 181 -5.22 -7.21 -1.78
N ILE A 182 -4.58 -6.14 -1.31
CA ILE A 182 -3.83 -5.21 -2.15
C ILE A 182 -2.42 -5.75 -2.38
N ILE A 183 -1.69 -6.10 -1.31
CA ILE A 183 -0.27 -6.47 -1.36
C ILE A 183 -0.09 -7.84 -1.99
N ARG A 184 -0.89 -8.83 -1.58
CA ARG A 184 -0.81 -10.23 -2.02
C ARG A 184 0.65 -10.71 -2.05
N PRO A 185 1.33 -10.76 -0.88
CA PRO A 185 2.76 -11.02 -0.82
C PRO A 185 3.06 -12.49 -1.10
N ASP A 186 4.20 -12.72 -1.77
CA ASP A 186 4.79 -14.05 -1.97
C ASP A 186 5.62 -14.45 -0.74
N VAL A 187 6.26 -13.46 -0.13
CA VAL A 187 7.05 -13.60 1.10
C VAL A 187 6.53 -12.63 2.14
N VAL A 188 6.39 -13.06 3.39
CA VAL A 188 6.05 -12.18 4.51
C VAL A 188 7.17 -12.20 5.54
N VAL A 189 7.60 -11.01 5.95
CA VAL A 189 8.56 -10.82 7.03
C VAL A 189 7.83 -10.25 8.24
N PHE A 190 7.87 -10.97 9.34
CA PHE A 190 7.39 -10.51 10.63
C PHE A 190 8.54 -9.90 11.43
N THR A 191 8.43 -8.63 11.77
CA THR A 191 9.34 -7.94 12.69
C THR A 191 8.86 -8.12 14.14
N SER A 192 9.39 -7.37 15.08
CA SER A 192 8.99 -7.49 16.49
C SER A 192 7.51 -7.16 16.69
N ILE A 193 6.88 -7.83 17.64
CA ILE A 193 5.56 -7.52 18.17
C ILE A 193 5.71 -6.89 19.55
N GLY A 194 5.08 -5.75 19.74
CA GLY A 194 5.12 -4.98 20.99
C GLY A 194 3.84 -4.14 21.17
N ASP A 195 3.86 -3.18 22.07
CA ASP A 195 2.67 -2.48 22.58
C ASP A 195 2.06 -1.43 21.65
N ALA A 196 2.70 -1.11 20.52
CA ALA A 196 2.16 -0.12 19.58
C ALA A 196 0.70 -0.45 19.19
N HIS A 197 -0.24 0.49 19.42
CA HIS A 197 -1.69 0.35 19.18
C HIS A 197 -2.36 -0.77 20.01
N GLN A 198 -1.78 -1.19 21.14
CA GLN A 198 -2.33 -2.28 21.95
C GLN A 198 -3.72 -1.94 22.49
N GLU A 199 -4.03 -0.67 22.70
CA GLU A 199 -5.31 -0.16 23.18
C GLU A 199 -6.51 -0.52 22.28
N ASN A 200 -6.24 -0.86 21.02
CA ASN A 200 -7.27 -1.23 20.04
C ASN A 200 -7.44 -2.75 19.88
N PHE A 201 -6.69 -3.56 20.65
CA PHE A 201 -6.73 -5.02 20.62
C PHE A 201 -7.01 -5.58 22.01
N LEU A 202 -7.78 -6.66 22.09
CA LEU A 202 -8.10 -7.32 23.35
C LEU A 202 -6.85 -7.82 24.09
N ASN A 203 -5.91 -8.37 23.35
CA ASN A 203 -4.65 -8.91 23.85
C ASN A 203 -3.61 -9.01 22.74
N LEU A 204 -2.40 -9.42 23.08
CA LEU A 204 -1.30 -9.58 22.15
C LEU A 204 -1.54 -10.70 21.13
N GLU A 205 -2.22 -11.77 21.52
CA GLU A 205 -2.55 -12.89 20.63
C GLU A 205 -3.49 -12.45 19.51
N GLN A 206 -4.54 -11.70 19.81
CA GLN A 206 -5.43 -11.12 18.78
C GLN A 206 -4.66 -10.23 17.81
N LYS A 207 -3.74 -9.44 18.31
CA LYS A 207 -2.89 -8.57 17.48
C LYS A 207 -1.95 -9.38 16.59
N CYS A 208 -1.38 -10.48 17.08
CA CYS A 208 -0.62 -11.42 16.27
C CYS A 208 -1.49 -12.07 15.20
N ASP A 209 -2.70 -12.54 15.57
CA ASP A 209 -3.66 -13.13 14.65
C ASP A 209 -3.99 -12.18 13.50
N GLU A 210 -4.28 -10.93 13.82
CA GLU A 210 -4.58 -9.91 12.83
C GLU A 210 -3.39 -9.68 11.87
N LYS A 211 -2.16 -9.56 12.41
CA LYS A 211 -0.98 -9.38 11.56
C LYS A 211 -0.66 -10.59 10.71
N MET A 212 -0.92 -11.81 11.20
CA MET A 212 -0.72 -13.05 10.45
C MET A 212 -1.65 -13.18 9.25
N VAL A 213 -2.74 -12.41 9.17
CA VAL A 213 -3.60 -12.36 7.98
C VAL A 213 -2.81 -11.97 6.73
N LEU A 214 -1.78 -11.13 6.85
CA LEU A 214 -0.92 -10.75 5.72
C LEU A 214 -0.26 -11.97 5.07
N ALA A 215 0.05 -13.02 5.84
CA ALA A 215 0.70 -14.22 5.34
C ALA A 215 -0.27 -15.28 4.78
N HIS A 216 -1.57 -14.95 4.65
CA HIS A 216 -2.59 -15.93 4.28
C HIS A 216 -2.30 -16.67 2.97
N ARG A 217 -1.67 -16.00 2.00
CA ARG A 217 -1.32 -16.55 0.67
C ARG A 217 0.18 -16.69 0.46
N ALA A 218 0.99 -16.17 1.36
CA ALA A 218 2.45 -16.18 1.20
C ALA A 218 3.01 -17.62 1.18
N GLU A 219 3.92 -17.88 0.28
CA GLU A 219 4.63 -19.17 0.21
C GLU A 219 5.71 -19.28 1.28
N THR A 220 6.41 -18.17 1.53
CA THR A 220 7.52 -18.11 2.49
C THR A 220 7.19 -17.13 3.61
N ILE A 221 7.47 -17.52 4.84
CA ILE A 221 7.28 -16.71 6.02
C ILE A 221 8.59 -16.63 6.79
N VAL A 222 9.09 -15.41 6.97
CA VAL A 222 10.28 -15.09 7.75
C VAL A 222 9.83 -14.50 9.08
N TYR A 223 10.32 -15.03 10.17
CA TYR A 223 9.97 -14.59 11.51
C TYR A 223 11.12 -14.87 12.48
N HIS A 224 11.00 -14.41 13.71
CA HIS A 224 11.94 -14.72 14.77
C HIS A 224 11.19 -15.39 15.92
N SER A 225 11.53 -16.65 16.23
CA SER A 225 10.84 -17.46 17.22
C SER A 225 10.90 -16.89 18.64
N TYR A 226 11.90 -16.03 18.92
CA TYR A 226 12.03 -15.35 20.20
C TYR A 226 10.86 -14.41 20.53
N TYR A 227 10.16 -13.88 19.53
CA TYR A 227 9.01 -12.99 19.75
C TYR A 227 7.74 -13.80 20.05
N GLU A 228 7.53 -14.12 21.33
CA GLU A 228 6.31 -14.77 21.79
C GLU A 228 5.16 -13.74 21.99
N PRO A 229 3.89 -14.12 21.70
CA PRO A 229 3.42 -15.44 21.26
C PRO A 229 3.53 -15.66 19.74
N LEU A 230 4.01 -14.68 18.96
CA LEU A 230 4.02 -14.70 17.49
C LEU A 230 4.74 -15.94 16.94
N GLY A 231 5.95 -16.24 17.44
CA GLY A 231 6.76 -17.35 16.94
C GLY A 231 6.02 -18.68 17.04
N ARG A 232 5.44 -18.99 18.19
CA ARG A 232 4.64 -20.20 18.42
C ARG A 232 3.41 -20.25 17.52
N MET A 233 2.70 -19.11 17.37
CA MET A 233 1.49 -19.03 16.55
C MET A 233 1.79 -19.22 15.06
N ILE A 234 2.91 -18.66 14.55
CA ILE A 234 3.35 -18.85 13.16
C ILE A 234 3.70 -20.32 12.93
N ALA A 235 4.53 -20.92 13.78
CA ALA A 235 4.93 -22.32 13.65
C ALA A 235 3.74 -23.27 13.64
N SER A 236 2.72 -23.02 14.45
CA SER A 236 1.50 -23.82 14.50
C SER A 236 0.61 -23.60 13.26
N ARG A 237 0.31 -22.34 12.92
CA ARG A 237 -0.67 -21.99 11.88
C ARG A 237 -0.18 -22.26 10.47
N PHE A 238 1.12 -22.13 10.24
CA PHE A 238 1.74 -22.23 8.91
C PHE A 238 2.70 -23.41 8.77
N ALA A 239 2.52 -24.47 9.57
CA ALA A 239 3.39 -25.66 9.58
C ALA A 239 3.61 -26.31 8.19
N GLY A 240 2.66 -26.14 7.25
CA GLY A 240 2.77 -26.63 5.87
C GLY A 240 3.45 -25.66 4.88
N ARG A 241 3.93 -24.49 5.36
CA ARG A 241 4.56 -23.46 4.55
C ARG A 241 6.07 -23.46 4.71
N LYS A 242 6.77 -22.74 3.83
CA LYS A 242 8.21 -22.52 3.95
C LYS A 242 8.49 -21.50 5.05
N LEU A 243 8.79 -21.99 6.25
CA LEU A 243 9.14 -21.17 7.40
C LEU A 243 10.64 -20.91 7.44
N ARG A 244 11.03 -19.68 7.74
CA ARG A 244 12.41 -19.22 7.95
C ARG A 244 12.49 -18.52 9.30
N ASP A 245 12.99 -19.21 10.29
CA ASP A 245 13.22 -18.65 11.62
C ASP A 245 14.58 -17.98 11.67
N ALA A 246 14.59 -16.66 11.85
CA ALA A 246 15.82 -15.87 11.94
C ALA A 246 16.67 -16.25 13.18
N ALA A 247 16.06 -16.79 14.24
CA ALA A 247 16.81 -17.30 15.39
C ALA A 247 17.68 -18.52 15.05
N SER A 248 17.36 -19.23 13.97
CA SER A 248 18.10 -20.40 13.50
C SER A 248 19.15 -20.09 12.42
N CYS A 249 19.24 -18.82 11.99
CA CYS A 249 20.29 -18.42 11.07
C CYS A 249 21.64 -18.38 11.78
N PRO A 250 22.71 -18.99 11.20
CA PRO A 250 24.06 -18.84 11.75
C PRO A 250 24.41 -17.35 11.80
N GLU A 251 25.04 -16.93 12.88
CA GLU A 251 25.58 -15.56 12.99
C GLU A 251 26.51 -15.31 11.80
N VAL A 252 26.28 -14.20 11.10
CA VAL A 252 27.21 -13.74 10.07
C VAL A 252 28.51 -13.40 10.76
N PRO A 253 29.67 -14.01 10.41
CA PRO A 253 30.93 -13.65 11.02
C PRO A 253 31.16 -12.15 10.88
N GLU A 254 31.48 -11.47 11.97
CA GLU A 254 31.91 -10.06 11.93
C GLU A 254 33.13 -9.98 10.99
N THR A 255 32.97 -9.28 9.88
CA THR A 255 34.06 -8.99 8.91
C THR A 255 34.75 -7.69 9.26
#